data_2f75f0078eef6c41ad9f8b5f4de57140
#
_entry.id   2f75f0078eef6c41ad9f8b5f4de57140
#
_cell.length_a   1.000
_cell.length_b   1.000
_cell.length_c   1.000
_cell.angle_alpha   90.00
_cell.angle_beta   90.00
_cell.angle_gamma   90.00
#
_symmetry.space_group_name_H-M   'P 1'
#
loop_
_entity.id
_entity.type
_entity.pdbx_description
1 polymer ?
#
loop_
_entity_poly.entity_id
_entity_poly.type
_entity_poly.pdbx_seq_one_letter_code
_entity_poly.pdbx_strand_id
1 'polypeptide(L)'
;MQAIIELKNASVIVENGSEKKTILDDVSLKIFPFDFITIVGGNGAGKSTLFNVISGNLSLTTGEILILGKNMTKKSPQARSKFISRVFQDPKMGTAPRMTVEENLSIAKLRGKKRTLKITSSKELQERFLTKAKAIGNGLDQHLNSPTGTLSGGQRQVLSLLMATLQKPELLLLDEHTAALDPKTSKT
;
A
#
# COMPACT_ATOMS: atom_id res chain seq x y z
N MET A 1 -24.39 -2.48 -7.67
CA MET A 1 -23.19 -1.70 -7.36
C MET A 1 -22.00 -2.45 -7.98
N GLN A 2 -21.07 -1.78 -8.65
CA GLN A 2 -19.91 -2.42 -9.28
C GLN A 2 -18.83 -2.66 -8.23
N ALA A 3 -18.22 -3.86 -8.22
CA ALA A 3 -17.10 -4.15 -7.35
C ALA A 3 -15.85 -3.35 -7.75
N ILE A 4 -15.11 -2.87 -6.75
CA ILE A 4 -13.79 -2.24 -6.94
C ILE A 4 -12.77 -3.32 -7.30
N ILE A 5 -12.77 -4.42 -6.56
CA ILE A 5 -11.92 -5.60 -6.80
C ILE A 5 -12.83 -6.82 -6.92
N GLU A 6 -12.52 -7.67 -7.90
CA GLU A 6 -13.13 -8.98 -8.01
C GLU A 6 -12.03 -10.01 -8.31
N LEU A 7 -11.87 -10.97 -7.42
CA LEU A 7 -11.10 -12.19 -7.64
C LEU A 7 -12.06 -13.28 -8.07
N LYS A 8 -11.69 -14.06 -9.10
CA LYS A 8 -12.47 -15.19 -9.60
C LYS A 8 -11.58 -16.43 -9.66
N ASN A 9 -11.91 -17.44 -8.85
CA ASN A 9 -11.23 -18.72 -8.80
C ASN A 9 -9.69 -18.57 -8.74
N ALA A 10 -9.24 -17.64 -7.89
CA ALA A 10 -7.85 -17.23 -7.82
C ALA A 10 -7.02 -18.24 -7.03
N SER A 11 -6.04 -18.88 -7.68
CA SER A 11 -5.13 -19.81 -7.02
C SER A 11 -3.68 -19.38 -7.22
N VAL A 12 -2.87 -19.66 -6.20
CA VAL A 12 -1.41 -19.48 -6.21
C VAL A 12 -0.76 -20.77 -5.75
N ILE A 13 0.00 -21.37 -6.64
CA ILE A 13 0.81 -22.57 -6.38
C ILE A 13 2.27 -22.15 -6.48
N VAL A 14 3.05 -22.44 -5.46
CA VAL A 14 4.50 -22.20 -5.43
C VAL A 14 5.19 -23.55 -5.57
N GLU A 15 6.17 -23.62 -6.48
CA GLU A 15 7.00 -24.79 -6.69
C GLU A 15 8.37 -24.57 -6.03
N ASN A 16 8.78 -25.51 -5.19
CA ASN A 16 10.10 -25.52 -4.58
C ASN A 16 10.75 -26.90 -4.87
N GLY A 17 11.54 -26.95 -5.93
CA GLY A 17 12.07 -28.21 -6.45
C GLY A 17 10.97 -29.12 -6.94
N SER A 18 10.83 -30.31 -6.35
CA SER A 18 9.77 -31.29 -6.69
C SER A 18 8.46 -31.08 -5.93
N GLU A 19 8.46 -30.23 -4.93
CA GLU A 19 7.26 -29.99 -4.10
C GLU A 19 6.43 -28.82 -4.63
N LYS A 20 5.11 -29.06 -4.78
CA LYS A 20 4.12 -28.04 -5.10
C LYS A 20 3.31 -27.73 -3.86
N LYS A 21 3.28 -26.44 -3.47
CA LYS A 21 2.49 -25.97 -2.33
C LYS A 21 1.45 -24.97 -2.81
N THR A 22 0.18 -25.28 -2.61
CA THR A 22 -0.92 -24.35 -2.84
C THR A 22 -0.98 -23.37 -1.66
N ILE A 23 -0.88 -22.08 -1.95
CA ILE A 23 -0.93 -21.00 -0.96
C ILE A 23 -2.30 -20.32 -0.95
N LEU A 24 -2.88 -20.11 -2.14
CA LEU A 24 -4.27 -19.71 -2.31
C LEU A 24 -4.94 -20.76 -3.17
N ASP A 25 -6.12 -21.22 -2.75
CA ASP A 25 -6.87 -22.27 -3.41
C ASP A 25 -8.28 -21.77 -3.73
N ASP A 26 -8.56 -21.60 -5.02
CA ASP A 26 -9.88 -21.23 -5.58
C ASP A 26 -10.58 -20.06 -4.88
N VAL A 27 -9.81 -19.01 -4.53
CA VAL A 27 -10.33 -17.86 -3.79
C VAL A 27 -11.16 -16.99 -4.71
N SER A 28 -12.43 -16.80 -4.37
CA SER A 28 -13.33 -15.84 -5.02
C SER A 28 -13.79 -14.79 -4.01
N LEU A 29 -13.57 -13.50 -4.35
CA LEU A 29 -13.82 -12.38 -3.45
C LEU A 29 -14.27 -11.16 -4.25
N LYS A 30 -15.28 -10.44 -3.75
CA LYS A 30 -15.67 -9.13 -4.26
C LYS A 30 -15.53 -8.09 -3.16
N ILE A 31 -14.96 -6.94 -3.50
CA ILE A 31 -14.83 -5.79 -2.62
C ILE A 31 -15.58 -4.64 -3.28
N PHE A 32 -16.51 -4.04 -2.54
CA PHE A 32 -17.34 -2.94 -3.02
C PHE A 32 -16.85 -1.60 -2.44
N PRO A 33 -17.29 -0.46 -3.01
CA PRO A 33 -17.05 0.85 -2.40
C PRO A 33 -17.56 0.89 -0.96
N PHE A 34 -16.72 1.44 -0.07
CA PHE A 34 -16.98 1.59 1.37
C PHE A 34 -16.93 0.30 2.20
N ASP A 35 -16.60 -0.83 1.60
CA ASP A 35 -16.33 -2.04 2.39
C ASP A 35 -15.12 -1.84 3.31
N PHE A 36 -15.25 -2.38 4.52
CA PHE A 36 -14.16 -2.58 5.47
C PHE A 36 -14.02 -4.09 5.73
N ILE A 37 -12.94 -4.69 5.20
CA ILE A 37 -12.75 -6.14 5.23
C ILE A 37 -11.53 -6.48 6.08
N THR A 38 -11.73 -7.33 7.06
CA THR A 38 -10.64 -7.88 7.87
C THR A 38 -10.34 -9.31 7.44
N ILE A 39 -9.06 -9.58 7.17
CA ILE A 39 -8.57 -10.93 6.84
C ILE A 39 -7.90 -11.52 8.07
N VAL A 40 -8.48 -12.58 8.61
CA VAL A 40 -8.00 -13.27 9.81
C VAL A 40 -7.44 -14.64 9.43
N GLY A 41 -6.37 -15.04 10.09
CA GLY A 41 -5.73 -16.34 9.88
C GLY A 41 -4.35 -16.41 10.53
N GLY A 42 -3.86 -17.60 10.80
CA GLY A 42 -2.53 -17.84 11.36
C GLY A 42 -1.38 -17.47 10.42
N ASN A 43 -0.14 -17.64 10.90
CA ASN A 43 1.04 -17.47 10.07
C ASN A 43 1.04 -18.52 8.95
N GLY A 44 1.36 -18.09 7.73
CA GLY A 44 1.32 -18.97 6.56
C GLY A 44 -0.05 -19.19 5.92
N ALA A 45 -1.14 -18.61 6.46
CA ALA A 45 -2.50 -18.76 5.92
C ALA A 45 -2.74 -18.04 4.57
N GLY A 46 -1.73 -17.46 3.94
CA GLY A 46 -1.86 -16.82 2.63
C GLY A 46 -2.28 -15.34 2.65
N LYS A 47 -2.41 -14.69 3.82
CA LYS A 47 -2.82 -13.27 3.92
C LYS A 47 -1.95 -12.34 3.08
N SER A 48 -0.64 -12.37 3.29
CA SER A 48 0.30 -11.54 2.53
C SER A 48 0.37 -11.94 1.06
N THR A 49 0.14 -13.22 0.75
CA THR A 49 0.03 -13.72 -0.63
C THR A 49 -1.17 -13.09 -1.33
N LEU A 50 -2.33 -13.04 -0.68
CA LEU A 50 -3.52 -12.39 -1.22
C LEU A 50 -3.27 -10.90 -1.49
N PHE A 51 -2.62 -10.18 -0.56
CA PHE A 51 -2.24 -8.78 -0.76
C PHE A 51 -1.26 -8.60 -1.93
N ASN A 52 -0.30 -9.51 -2.08
CA ASN A 52 0.66 -9.50 -3.19
C ASN A 52 -0.04 -9.77 -4.54
N VAL A 53 -1.01 -10.67 -4.57
CA VAL A 53 -1.85 -10.94 -5.76
C VAL A 53 -2.66 -9.71 -6.13
N ILE A 54 -3.36 -9.10 -5.18
CA ILE A 54 -4.19 -7.91 -5.43
C ILE A 54 -3.32 -6.74 -5.91
N SER A 55 -2.18 -6.49 -5.27
CA SER A 55 -1.26 -5.41 -5.66
C SER A 55 -0.48 -5.69 -6.95
N GLY A 56 -0.45 -6.95 -7.41
CA GLY A 56 0.27 -7.38 -8.62
C GLY A 56 1.73 -7.73 -8.41
N ASN A 57 2.19 -7.79 -7.16
CA ASN A 57 3.56 -8.21 -6.81
C ASN A 57 3.74 -9.73 -6.94
N LEU A 58 2.64 -10.48 -7.00
CA LEU A 58 2.61 -11.91 -7.25
C LEU A 58 1.56 -12.22 -8.32
N SER A 59 1.90 -13.05 -9.28
CA SER A 59 0.99 -13.51 -10.32
C SER A 59 0.12 -14.66 -9.81
N LEU A 60 -1.11 -14.74 -10.31
CA LEU A 60 -1.96 -15.92 -10.14
C LEU A 60 -1.42 -17.08 -10.96
N THR A 61 -1.56 -18.31 -10.45
CA THR A 61 -1.36 -19.54 -11.21
C THR A 61 -2.59 -19.80 -12.09
N THR A 62 -3.80 -19.66 -11.50
CA THR A 62 -5.09 -19.76 -12.19
C THR A 62 -6.05 -18.68 -11.70
N GLY A 63 -7.13 -18.44 -12.44
CA GLY A 63 -8.14 -17.47 -12.10
C GLY A 63 -7.85 -16.07 -12.63
N GLU A 64 -8.64 -15.10 -12.18
CA GLU A 64 -8.61 -13.73 -12.67
C GLU A 64 -8.73 -12.71 -11.54
N ILE A 65 -8.15 -11.53 -11.76
CA ILE A 65 -8.41 -10.34 -10.97
C ILE A 65 -8.91 -9.20 -11.85
N LEU A 66 -10.06 -8.63 -11.47
CA LEU A 66 -10.61 -7.44 -12.08
C LEU A 66 -10.54 -6.25 -11.11
N ILE A 67 -10.18 -5.08 -11.63
CA ILE A 67 -10.21 -3.81 -10.91
C ILE A 67 -11.14 -2.87 -11.66
N LEU A 68 -12.19 -2.41 -11.01
CA LEU A 68 -13.26 -1.61 -11.63
C LEU A 68 -13.78 -2.26 -12.92
N GLY A 69 -13.99 -3.56 -12.91
CA GLY A 69 -14.47 -4.35 -14.05
C GLY A 69 -13.44 -4.62 -15.16
N LYS A 70 -12.21 -4.09 -15.06
CA LYS A 70 -11.15 -4.30 -16.06
C LYS A 70 -10.25 -5.46 -15.63
N ASN A 71 -10.02 -6.42 -16.53
CA ASN A 71 -9.09 -7.52 -16.26
C ASN A 71 -7.66 -6.98 -16.08
N MET A 72 -7.13 -7.19 -14.90
CA MET A 72 -5.80 -6.73 -14.48
C MET A 72 -4.86 -7.92 -14.17
N THR A 73 -5.26 -9.14 -14.45
CA THR A 73 -4.54 -10.37 -14.09
C THR A 73 -3.07 -10.35 -14.49
N LYS A 74 -2.79 -9.92 -15.73
CA LYS A 74 -1.42 -9.84 -16.28
C LYS A 74 -0.80 -8.43 -16.22
N LYS A 75 -1.43 -7.49 -15.48
CA LYS A 75 -0.91 -6.12 -15.39
C LYS A 75 0.08 -5.98 -14.24
N SER A 76 1.12 -5.17 -14.48
CA SER A 76 2.19 -4.91 -13.52
C SER A 76 1.69 -4.18 -12.25
N PRO A 77 2.44 -4.25 -11.15
CA PRO A 77 2.15 -3.47 -9.94
C PRO A 77 2.01 -1.98 -10.22
N GLN A 78 2.83 -1.43 -11.14
CA GLN A 78 2.78 -0.02 -11.52
C GLN A 78 1.45 0.35 -12.19
N ALA A 79 0.89 -0.54 -13.01
CA ALA A 79 -0.40 -0.31 -13.63
C ALA A 79 -1.54 -0.35 -12.60
N ARG A 80 -1.43 -1.20 -11.58
CA ARG A 80 -2.43 -1.34 -10.50
C ARG A 80 -2.29 -0.25 -9.43
N SER A 81 -1.12 0.36 -9.28
CA SER A 81 -0.87 1.41 -8.27
C SER A 81 -1.72 2.67 -8.46
N LYS A 82 -2.37 2.85 -9.61
CA LYS A 82 -3.38 3.90 -9.83
C LYS A 82 -4.57 3.75 -8.89
N PHE A 83 -4.95 2.50 -8.61
CA PHE A 83 -6.19 2.14 -7.94
C PHE A 83 -5.93 1.67 -6.52
N ILE A 84 -4.78 1.04 -6.28
CA ILE A 84 -4.46 0.35 -5.03
C ILE A 84 -3.29 1.02 -4.35
N SER A 85 -3.44 1.30 -3.07
CA SER A 85 -2.34 1.64 -2.15
C SER A 85 -2.13 0.53 -1.15
N ARG A 86 -0.89 0.40 -0.68
CA ARG A 86 -0.54 -0.53 0.39
C ARG A 86 0.32 0.15 1.44
N VAL A 87 -0.01 -0.07 2.70
CA VAL A 87 0.85 0.17 3.85
C VAL A 87 1.43 -1.16 4.27
N PHE A 88 2.76 -1.24 4.31
CA PHE A 88 3.47 -2.47 4.65
C PHE A 88 3.61 -2.62 6.16
N GLN A 89 3.72 -3.86 6.64
CA GLN A 89 4.02 -4.19 8.02
C GLN A 89 5.33 -3.53 8.49
N ASP A 90 6.40 -3.64 7.71
CA ASP A 90 7.62 -2.87 7.93
C ASP A 90 7.55 -1.54 7.15
N PRO A 91 7.45 -0.40 7.84
CA PRO A 91 7.35 0.91 7.19
C PRO A 91 8.62 1.27 6.38
N LYS A 92 9.74 0.57 6.59
CA LYS A 92 10.95 0.74 5.77
C LYS A 92 10.73 0.34 4.32
N MET A 93 9.87 -0.65 4.07
CA MET A 93 9.59 -1.12 2.71
C MET A 93 8.82 -0.11 1.86
N GLY A 94 8.11 0.82 2.49
CA GLY A 94 7.31 1.84 1.82
C GLY A 94 8.05 3.18 1.61
N THR A 95 9.27 3.35 2.13
CA THR A 95 9.99 4.62 2.14
C THR A 95 11.40 4.50 1.57
N ALA A 96 11.92 5.59 0.97
CA ALA A 96 13.29 5.69 0.51
C ALA A 96 14.15 6.33 1.63
N PRO A 97 14.98 5.57 2.37
CA PRO A 97 15.59 6.01 3.64
C PRO A 97 16.59 7.15 3.48
N ARG A 98 17.22 7.30 2.30
CA ARG A 98 18.17 8.38 2.00
C ARG A 98 17.50 9.66 1.54
N MET A 99 16.23 9.59 1.17
CA MET A 99 15.45 10.75 0.73
C MET A 99 14.76 11.39 1.91
N THR A 100 14.53 12.71 1.83
CA THR A 100 13.77 13.47 2.83
C THR A 100 12.30 13.02 2.86
N VAL A 101 11.60 13.40 3.94
CA VAL A 101 10.14 13.21 4.04
C VAL A 101 9.43 13.88 2.88
N GLU A 102 9.80 15.13 2.55
CA GLU A 102 9.22 15.88 1.43
C GLU A 102 9.42 15.16 0.08
N GLU A 103 10.62 14.65 -0.17
CA GLU A 103 10.92 13.92 -1.41
C GLU A 103 10.10 12.61 -1.51
N ASN A 104 9.98 11.86 -0.41
CA ASN A 104 9.13 10.67 -0.35
C ASN A 104 7.65 11.01 -0.63
N LEU A 105 7.12 12.09 -0.04
CA LEU A 105 5.76 12.57 -0.29
C LEU A 105 5.58 13.03 -1.76
N SER A 106 6.60 13.67 -2.33
CA SER A 106 6.60 14.11 -3.73
C SER A 106 6.53 12.93 -4.70
N ILE A 107 7.26 11.85 -4.42
CA ILE A 107 7.16 10.59 -5.19
C ILE A 107 5.77 9.97 -5.04
N ALA A 108 5.24 9.90 -3.82
CA ALA A 108 3.91 9.36 -3.56
C ALA A 108 2.80 10.13 -4.30
N LYS A 109 2.92 11.46 -4.41
CA LYS A 109 2.00 12.30 -5.19
C LYS A 109 1.96 11.94 -6.68
N LEU A 110 3.02 11.33 -7.21
CA LEU A 110 3.11 10.92 -8.61
C LEU A 110 2.57 9.50 -8.85
N ARG A 111 2.03 8.84 -7.83
CA ARG A 111 1.45 7.50 -7.97
C ARG A 111 0.41 7.46 -9.09
N GLY A 112 0.57 6.50 -10.00
CA GLY A 112 -0.31 6.31 -11.15
C GLY A 112 -0.23 7.38 -12.24
N LYS A 113 0.68 8.36 -12.12
CA LYS A 113 0.92 9.40 -13.14
C LYS A 113 2.17 9.08 -13.96
N LYS A 114 2.22 9.61 -15.18
CA LYS A 114 3.45 9.58 -15.97
C LYS A 114 4.52 10.40 -15.25
N ARG A 115 5.71 9.84 -15.11
CA ARG A 115 6.86 10.55 -14.56
C ARG A 115 7.39 11.52 -15.60
N THR A 116 7.59 12.77 -15.22
CA THR A 116 8.20 13.82 -16.03
C THR A 116 9.37 14.41 -15.27
N LEU A 117 10.34 14.99 -15.96
CA LEU A 117 11.51 15.66 -15.38
C LEU A 117 11.17 17.04 -14.75
N LYS A 118 9.90 17.31 -14.48
CA LYS A 118 9.49 18.55 -13.81
C LYS A 118 9.92 18.53 -12.34
N ILE A 119 10.49 19.65 -11.88
CA ILE A 119 10.78 19.87 -10.47
C ILE A 119 9.46 19.80 -9.71
N THR A 120 9.38 18.87 -8.75
CA THR A 120 8.15 18.55 -8.04
C THR A 120 7.98 19.34 -6.75
N SER A 121 9.02 20.07 -6.33
CA SER A 121 8.98 20.90 -5.11
C SER A 121 8.51 22.33 -5.47
N SER A 122 7.43 22.75 -4.83
CA SER A 122 6.98 24.15 -4.80
C SER A 122 6.62 24.51 -3.37
N LYS A 123 6.72 25.79 -3.00
CA LYS A 123 6.33 26.27 -1.66
C LYS A 123 4.90 25.84 -1.30
N GLU A 124 3.97 25.95 -2.24
CA GLU A 124 2.58 25.50 -2.07
C GLU A 124 2.49 24.01 -1.75
N LEU A 125 3.31 23.18 -2.39
CA LEU A 125 3.33 21.74 -2.13
C LEU A 125 3.88 21.41 -0.75
N GLN A 126 4.94 22.10 -0.33
CA GLN A 126 5.51 21.97 1.01
C GLN A 126 4.49 22.36 2.09
N GLU A 127 3.77 23.47 1.91
CA GLU A 127 2.71 23.90 2.83
C GLU A 127 1.59 22.88 2.93
N ARG A 128 1.19 22.27 1.81
CA ARG A 128 0.19 21.19 1.80
C ARG A 128 0.68 19.93 2.54
N PHE A 129 1.95 19.56 2.38
CA PHE A 129 2.54 18.44 3.11
C PHE A 129 2.61 18.74 4.60
N LEU A 130 3.06 19.95 4.95
CA LEU A 130 3.13 20.42 6.34
C LEU A 130 1.75 20.37 7.01
N THR A 131 0.72 20.89 6.35
CA THR A 131 -0.66 20.88 6.86
C THR A 131 -1.14 19.44 7.11
N LYS A 132 -0.90 18.51 6.17
CA LYS A 132 -1.28 17.10 6.34
C LYS A 132 -0.49 16.41 7.45
N ALA A 133 0.81 16.65 7.55
CA ALA A 133 1.66 16.11 8.59
C ALA A 133 1.23 16.59 9.99
N LYS A 134 0.93 17.88 10.13
CA LYS A 134 0.38 18.47 11.37
C LYS A 134 -0.96 17.85 11.77
N ALA A 135 -1.86 17.65 10.81
CA ALA A 135 -3.18 17.08 11.06
C ALA A 135 -3.13 15.64 11.61
N ILE A 136 -2.10 14.86 11.24
CA ILE A 136 -1.92 13.49 11.74
C ILE A 136 -1.23 13.50 13.12
N GLY A 137 -0.44 14.53 13.41
CA GLY A 137 0.36 14.62 14.64
C GLY A 137 1.66 13.82 14.59
N ASN A 138 2.18 13.41 15.77
CA ASN A 138 3.39 12.63 15.92
C ASN A 138 4.71 13.33 15.53
N GLY A 139 4.69 14.69 15.39
CA GLY A 139 5.88 15.51 15.12
C GLY A 139 6.50 15.35 13.73
N LEU A 140 5.82 14.66 12.80
CA LEU A 140 6.32 14.46 11.43
C LEU A 140 6.50 15.80 10.68
N ASP A 141 5.72 16.82 11.02
CA ASP A 141 5.79 18.16 10.46
C ASP A 141 7.13 18.85 10.71
N GLN A 142 7.84 18.50 11.78
CA GLN A 142 9.16 19.05 12.12
C GLN A 142 10.30 18.37 11.31
N HIS A 143 10.01 17.29 10.60
CA HIS A 143 10.99 16.44 9.93
C HIS A 143 10.90 16.46 8.40
N LEU A 144 10.18 17.42 7.78
CA LEU A 144 9.98 17.43 6.32
C LEU A 144 11.29 17.40 5.53
N ASN A 145 12.32 18.06 6.02
CA ASN A 145 13.64 18.12 5.40
C ASN A 145 14.62 17.05 5.93
N SER A 146 14.19 16.19 6.84
CA SER A 146 15.03 15.13 7.39
C SER A 146 14.97 13.87 6.52
N PRO A 147 16.08 13.13 6.35
CA PRO A 147 16.06 11.82 5.71
C PRO A 147 15.12 10.88 6.46
N THR A 148 14.29 10.11 5.72
CA THR A 148 13.32 9.21 6.38
C THR A 148 13.99 8.09 7.16
N GLY A 149 15.27 7.81 6.89
CA GLY A 149 16.09 6.88 7.67
C GLY A 149 16.30 7.30 9.13
N THR A 150 16.20 8.59 9.46
CA THR A 150 16.38 9.14 10.82
C THR A 150 15.08 9.16 11.63
N LEU A 151 13.94 8.90 11.01
CA LEU A 151 12.64 8.91 11.68
C LEU A 151 12.52 7.74 12.66
N SER A 152 11.78 7.95 13.75
CA SER A 152 11.33 6.87 14.63
C SER A 152 10.42 5.89 13.88
N GLY A 153 10.23 4.68 14.43
CA GLY A 153 9.32 3.67 13.84
C GLY A 153 7.90 4.22 13.67
N GLY A 154 7.35 4.89 14.69
CA GLY A 154 6.02 5.49 14.63
C GLY A 154 5.92 6.64 13.62
N GLN A 155 6.92 7.53 13.55
CA GLN A 155 6.94 8.59 12.54
C GLN A 155 6.99 8.04 11.13
N ARG A 156 7.77 6.98 10.90
CA ARG A 156 7.85 6.30 9.59
C ARG A 156 6.56 5.60 9.24
N GLN A 157 5.86 5.02 10.21
CA GLN A 157 4.54 4.42 10.02
C GLN A 157 3.52 5.48 9.59
N VAL A 158 3.48 6.62 10.28
CA VAL A 158 2.63 7.77 9.92
C VAL A 158 2.96 8.27 8.53
N LEU A 159 4.25 8.40 8.18
CA LEU A 159 4.66 8.80 6.83
C LEU A 159 4.16 7.80 5.78
N SER A 160 4.30 6.49 6.03
CA SER A 160 3.84 5.44 5.12
C SER A 160 2.33 5.53 4.87
N LEU A 161 1.55 5.75 5.92
CA LEU A 161 0.10 5.95 5.81
C LEU A 161 -0.24 7.23 5.04
N LEU A 162 0.45 8.33 5.33
CA LEU A 162 0.27 9.61 4.62
C LEU A 162 0.58 9.45 3.12
N MET A 163 1.69 8.78 2.78
CA MET A 163 2.05 8.49 1.39
C MET A 163 0.99 7.64 0.69
N ALA A 164 0.45 6.62 1.36
CA ALA A 164 -0.56 5.74 0.81
C ALA A 164 -1.89 6.45 0.53
N THR A 165 -2.24 7.47 1.35
CA THR A 165 -3.51 8.21 1.28
C THR A 165 -3.40 9.59 0.62
N LEU A 166 -2.19 10.05 0.28
CA LEU A 166 -1.95 11.36 -0.33
C LEU A 166 -2.74 11.57 -1.62
N GLN A 167 -2.87 10.51 -2.41
CA GLN A 167 -3.85 10.38 -3.48
C GLN A 167 -4.85 9.32 -3.07
N LYS A 168 -6.14 9.66 -3.09
CA LYS A 168 -7.22 8.74 -2.73
C LYS A 168 -7.13 7.46 -3.57
N PRO A 169 -6.87 6.30 -2.97
CA PRO A 169 -6.95 5.01 -3.66
C PRO A 169 -8.39 4.54 -3.74
N GLU A 170 -8.68 3.63 -4.67
CA GLU A 170 -9.95 2.88 -4.68
C GLU A 170 -9.93 1.79 -3.61
N LEU A 171 -8.77 1.16 -3.38
CA LEU A 171 -8.53 0.18 -2.33
C LEU A 171 -7.26 0.52 -1.55
N LEU A 172 -7.36 0.56 -0.22
CA LEU A 172 -6.23 0.65 0.69
C LEU A 172 -6.00 -0.71 1.36
N LEU A 173 -4.84 -1.30 1.17
CA LEU A 173 -4.39 -2.52 1.82
C LEU A 173 -3.55 -2.15 3.04
N LEU A 174 -3.95 -2.63 4.22
CA LEU A 174 -3.26 -2.40 5.50
C LEU A 174 -2.73 -3.74 6.02
N ASP A 175 -1.40 -3.92 6.01
CA ASP A 175 -0.74 -5.15 6.42
C ASP A 175 -0.17 -4.98 7.83
N GLU A 176 -0.85 -5.52 8.86
CA GLU A 176 -0.46 -5.49 10.29
C GLU A 176 0.10 -4.14 10.80
N HIS A 177 -0.46 -3.05 10.30
CA HIS A 177 0.07 -1.68 10.53
C HIS A 177 -0.01 -1.20 11.98
N THR A 178 -0.72 -1.90 12.86
CA THR A 178 -0.93 -1.48 14.26
C THR A 178 0.17 -1.99 15.21
N ALA A 179 0.98 -2.95 14.79
CA ALA A 179 1.99 -3.56 15.66
C ALA A 179 3.12 -2.60 16.09
N ALA A 180 3.32 -1.50 15.36
CA ALA A 180 4.36 -0.50 15.63
C ALA A 180 3.82 0.84 16.21
N LEU A 181 2.51 0.96 16.43
CA LEU A 181 1.94 2.14 17.05
C LEU A 181 2.01 2.01 18.58
N ASP A 182 2.61 3.00 19.22
CA ASP A 182 2.59 3.13 20.68
C ASP A 182 1.11 3.09 21.17
N PRO A 183 0.79 2.38 22.28
CA PRO A 183 -0.56 2.31 22.84
C PRO A 183 -1.25 3.66 23.04
N LYS A 184 -0.49 4.75 23.13
CA LYS A 184 -1.03 6.13 23.20
C LYS A 184 -1.56 6.65 21.87
N THR A 185 -1.06 6.15 20.73
CA THR A 185 -1.49 6.56 19.40
C THR A 185 -2.60 5.68 18.81
N SER A 186 -2.88 4.52 19.41
CA SER A 186 -3.94 3.62 18.96
C SER A 186 -5.35 3.99 19.46
N LYS A 187 -5.49 5.07 20.26
CA LYS A 187 -6.77 5.52 20.84
C LYS A 187 -7.37 6.76 20.15
N THR A 188 -6.79 7.21 19.04
CA THR A 188 -7.34 8.26 18.18
C THR A 188 -7.75 7.67 16.84
#